data_5d8ba2af92c9db70b9a775a89d845040
#
_entry.id   5d8ba2af92c9db70b9a775a89d845040
#
_cell.length_a   1.000
_cell.length_b   1.000
_cell.length_c   1.000
_cell.angle_alpha   90.00
_cell.angle_beta   90.00
_cell.angle_gamma   90.00
#
_symmetry.space_group_name_H-M   'P 1'
#
loop_
_entity.id
_entity.type
_entity.pdbx_description
1 polymer ?
#
loop_
_entity_poly.entity_id
_entity_poly.type
_entity_poly.pdbx_seq_one_letter_code
_entity_poly.pdbx_strand_id
1 'polypeptide(L)'
;MAVTKIWAIHDSVSRVVEYCSNPEKTKLTDLEQVLIYAANKTKTLDEGEQSYAISGVNCTPDTAIKEMTATQKRFGKTGGNVAYHAYQSFKTGEVSAAECHQIGLETARRLWGDNYQVLVATHFNTGTYHNHFVVNSVGMWDGKKLENQTYSGKHRRGV
;
A
#
# COMPACT_ATOMS: atom_id res chain seq x y z
N MET A 1 5.40 14.00 -12.08
CA MET A 1 4.73 14.37 -10.83
C MET A 1 3.69 13.34 -10.42
N ALA A 2 3.67 12.99 -9.17
CA ALA A 2 2.75 11.97 -8.68
C ALA A 2 1.35 12.52 -8.48
N VAL A 3 0.37 11.71 -8.79
CA VAL A 3 -1.03 12.03 -8.53
C VAL A 3 -1.49 11.14 -7.39
N THR A 4 -2.12 11.74 -6.39
CA THR A 4 -2.52 11.01 -5.19
C THR A 4 -4.00 11.19 -4.92
N LYS A 5 -4.64 10.09 -4.56
CA LYS A 5 -6.05 10.08 -4.18
C LYS A 5 -6.22 9.18 -2.97
N ILE A 6 -7.25 9.46 -2.17
CA ILE A 6 -7.53 8.63 -1.02
C ILE A 6 -9.03 8.65 -0.74
N TRP A 7 -9.59 7.50 -0.39
CA TRP A 7 -11.01 7.39 -0.07
C TRP A 7 -11.23 6.28 0.96
N ALA A 8 -12.38 6.34 1.62
CA ALA A 8 -12.70 5.42 2.69
C ALA A 8 -13.33 4.12 2.18
N ILE A 9 -13.06 3.04 2.88
CA ILE A 9 -13.63 1.73 2.60
C ILE A 9 -14.53 1.35 3.75
N HIS A 10 -15.76 0.96 3.45
CA HIS A 10 -16.77 0.65 4.46
C HIS A 10 -17.12 -0.81 4.57
N ASP A 11 -16.77 -1.63 3.58
CA ASP A 11 -17.20 -3.03 3.61
C ASP A 11 -16.21 -3.96 4.29
N SER A 12 -15.01 -4.17 3.74
CA SER A 12 -14.07 -5.03 4.43
C SER A 12 -12.64 -4.76 4.00
N VAL A 13 -11.74 -4.93 4.96
CA VAL A 13 -10.32 -4.83 4.69
C VAL A 13 -9.91 -5.93 3.73
N SER A 14 -10.49 -7.11 3.90
CA SER A 14 -10.17 -8.26 3.08
C SER A 14 -10.36 -7.98 1.60
N ARG A 15 -11.48 -7.38 1.26
CA ARG A 15 -11.80 -7.12 -0.12
C ARG A 15 -10.82 -6.15 -0.78
N VAL A 16 -10.45 -5.08 -0.08
CA VAL A 16 -9.56 -4.10 -0.68
C VAL A 16 -8.13 -4.63 -0.73
N VAL A 17 -7.71 -5.42 0.26
CA VAL A 17 -6.39 -6.03 0.23
C VAL A 17 -6.30 -7.01 -0.94
N GLU A 18 -7.33 -7.81 -1.16
CA GLU A 18 -7.33 -8.76 -2.27
C GLU A 18 -7.28 -8.05 -3.61
N TYR A 19 -7.99 -6.95 -3.74
CA TYR A 19 -7.95 -6.18 -4.97
C TYR A 19 -6.56 -5.61 -5.22
N CYS A 20 -5.98 -4.99 -4.21
CA CYS A 20 -4.69 -4.33 -4.35
C CYS A 20 -3.56 -5.34 -4.54
N SER A 21 -3.72 -6.53 -4.00
CA SER A 21 -2.70 -7.57 -4.07
C SER A 21 -2.91 -8.55 -5.21
N ASN A 22 -3.82 -8.24 -6.13
CA ASN A 22 -4.12 -9.13 -7.25
C ASN A 22 -2.84 -9.52 -7.97
N PRO A 23 -2.55 -10.84 -8.05
CA PRO A 23 -1.29 -11.29 -8.67
C PRO A 23 -1.10 -10.82 -10.10
N GLU A 24 -2.17 -10.69 -10.86
CA GLU A 24 -2.05 -10.27 -12.24
C GLU A 24 -1.66 -8.81 -12.38
N LYS A 25 -1.91 -8.02 -11.34
CA LYS A 25 -1.59 -6.60 -11.36
C LYS A 25 -0.28 -6.28 -10.68
N THR A 26 0.12 -7.12 -9.72
CA THR A 26 1.34 -6.88 -8.97
C THR A 26 2.47 -7.80 -9.37
N LYS A 27 2.18 -8.76 -10.25
CA LYS A 27 3.19 -9.69 -10.71
C LYS A 27 4.24 -8.95 -11.53
N LEU A 28 5.49 -9.26 -11.26
CA LEU A 28 6.59 -8.51 -11.83
C LEU A 28 7.16 -9.22 -13.05
N THR A 29 7.63 -8.42 -13.99
CA THR A 29 8.45 -8.92 -15.08
C THR A 29 9.83 -9.23 -14.54
N ASP A 30 10.65 -9.88 -15.32
CA ASP A 30 12.01 -10.20 -14.90
C ASP A 30 12.78 -8.95 -14.50
N LEU A 31 12.62 -7.88 -15.25
CA LEU A 31 13.32 -6.65 -14.94
C LEU A 31 12.87 -6.09 -13.60
N GLU A 32 11.58 -6.11 -13.37
CA GLU A 32 11.03 -5.60 -12.13
C GLU A 32 11.50 -6.41 -10.94
N GLN A 33 11.63 -7.72 -11.12
CA GLN A 33 12.17 -8.55 -10.07
C GLN A 33 13.61 -8.17 -9.73
N VAL A 34 14.41 -7.87 -10.74
CA VAL A 34 15.77 -7.42 -10.49
C VAL A 34 15.79 -6.20 -9.59
N LEU A 35 14.90 -5.25 -9.89
CA LEU A 35 14.86 -4.01 -9.13
C LEU A 35 14.43 -4.23 -7.69
N ILE A 36 13.45 -5.11 -7.49
CA ILE A 36 12.99 -5.42 -6.15
C ILE A 36 14.08 -6.16 -5.36
N TYR A 37 14.77 -7.07 -6.01
CA TYR A 37 15.88 -7.76 -5.38
C TYR A 37 16.96 -6.80 -4.95
N ALA A 38 17.27 -5.83 -5.79
CA ALA A 38 18.27 -4.84 -5.46
C ALA A 38 17.88 -4.08 -4.21
N ALA A 39 16.59 -3.79 -4.05
CA ALA A 39 16.11 -3.10 -2.88
C ALA A 39 16.23 -3.96 -1.63
N ASN A 40 16.04 -5.28 -1.76
CA ASN A 40 16.16 -6.19 -0.63
C ASN A 40 17.60 -6.45 -0.22
N LYS A 41 18.51 -6.42 -1.17
CA LYS A 41 19.95 -6.59 -0.91
C LYS A 41 20.33 -7.91 -0.28
N THR A 42 19.42 -8.84 -0.18
CA THR A 42 19.69 -10.09 0.49
C THR A 42 19.59 -11.27 -0.42
N LYS A 43 19.15 -11.06 -1.65
CA LYS A 43 18.95 -12.15 -2.57
C LYS A 43 19.67 -11.90 -3.87
N THR A 44 19.96 -12.98 -4.53
CA THR A 44 20.45 -12.91 -5.88
C THR A 44 19.25 -13.12 -6.78
N LEU A 45 19.13 -12.32 -7.79
CA LEU A 45 18.02 -12.46 -8.72
C LEU A 45 18.09 -13.80 -9.39
N ASP A 46 16.98 -14.47 -9.43
CA ASP A 46 16.82 -15.73 -10.14
C ASP A 46 15.86 -15.47 -11.28
N GLU A 47 16.38 -15.50 -12.49
CA GLU A 47 15.56 -15.22 -13.66
C GLU A 47 14.41 -16.20 -13.74
N GLY A 48 13.27 -15.70 -14.10
CA GLY A 48 12.08 -16.53 -14.17
C GLY A 48 11.32 -16.62 -12.88
N GLU A 49 11.95 -16.21 -11.80
CA GLU A 49 11.28 -16.19 -10.53
C GLU A 49 10.28 -15.06 -10.51
N GLN A 50 9.10 -15.32 -9.95
CA GLN A 50 8.03 -14.33 -9.91
C GLN A 50 7.96 -13.73 -8.51
N SER A 51 7.92 -12.43 -8.45
CA SER A 51 7.77 -11.71 -7.18
C SER A 51 6.67 -10.69 -7.32
N TYR A 52 6.17 -10.26 -6.19
CA TYR A 52 5.14 -9.23 -6.16
C TYR A 52 5.70 -8.02 -5.43
N ALA A 53 5.36 -6.85 -5.92
CA ALA A 53 5.79 -5.61 -5.27
C ALA A 53 4.77 -5.24 -4.20
N ILE A 54 4.77 -6.00 -3.14
CA ILE A 54 3.86 -5.80 -2.02
C ILE A 54 4.67 -5.77 -0.75
N SER A 55 4.49 -4.72 0.04
CA SER A 55 5.21 -4.56 1.30
C SER A 55 4.25 -4.07 2.37
N GLY A 56 4.65 -4.24 3.62
CA GLY A 56 3.84 -3.78 4.74
C GLY A 56 4.57 -2.76 5.57
N VAL A 57 3.83 -1.83 6.14
CA VAL A 57 4.32 -0.90 7.15
C VAL A 57 3.54 -1.24 8.40
N ASN A 58 4.24 -1.65 9.45
CA ASN A 58 3.63 -2.09 10.71
C ASN A 58 2.78 -3.35 10.55
N CYS A 59 2.97 -4.07 9.46
CA CYS A 59 2.30 -5.35 9.25
C CYS A 59 3.08 -6.12 8.20
N THR A 60 2.80 -7.41 8.11
CA THR A 60 3.42 -8.29 7.14
C THR A 60 2.45 -8.51 5.98
N PRO A 61 2.90 -8.41 4.73
CA PRO A 61 1.98 -8.54 3.61
C PRO A 61 1.13 -9.80 3.64
N ASP A 62 1.73 -10.94 3.97
CA ASP A 62 1.01 -12.21 3.95
C ASP A 62 -0.10 -12.29 4.97
N THR A 63 0.02 -11.56 6.06
CA THR A 63 -0.94 -11.62 7.16
C THR A 63 -1.62 -10.28 7.42
N ALA A 64 -1.52 -9.36 6.46
CA ALA A 64 -2.05 -8.01 6.65
C ALA A 64 -3.53 -8.00 7.02
N ILE A 65 -4.32 -8.83 6.35
CA ILE A 65 -5.77 -8.88 6.63
C ILE A 65 -6.00 -9.29 8.08
N LYS A 66 -5.31 -10.33 8.52
CA LYS A 66 -5.45 -10.81 9.89
C LYS A 66 -5.00 -9.77 10.90
N GLU A 67 -3.86 -9.14 10.62
CA GLU A 67 -3.30 -8.17 11.55
C GLU A 67 -4.19 -6.94 11.68
N MET A 68 -4.68 -6.43 10.55
CA MET A 68 -5.56 -5.27 10.57
C MET A 68 -6.88 -5.57 11.25
N THR A 69 -7.44 -6.74 10.96
CA THR A 69 -8.69 -7.16 11.59
C THR A 69 -8.52 -7.36 13.09
N ALA A 70 -7.39 -7.92 13.49
CA ALA A 70 -7.10 -8.13 14.91
C ALA A 70 -7.01 -6.80 15.64
N THR A 71 -6.38 -5.82 15.01
CA THR A 71 -6.28 -4.48 15.60
C THR A 71 -7.67 -3.88 15.81
N GLN A 72 -8.53 -4.00 14.80
CA GLN A 72 -9.89 -3.46 14.91
C GLN A 72 -10.66 -4.16 16.03
N LYS A 73 -10.54 -5.46 16.13
CA LYS A 73 -11.24 -6.21 17.17
C LYS A 73 -10.70 -5.88 18.55
N ARG A 74 -9.39 -5.73 18.65
CA ARG A 74 -8.76 -5.40 19.93
C ARG A 74 -9.32 -4.14 20.53
N PHE A 75 -9.60 -3.14 19.70
CA PHE A 75 -10.11 -1.86 20.16
C PHE A 75 -11.61 -1.72 19.99
N GLY A 76 -12.30 -2.79 19.59
CA GLY A 76 -13.75 -2.77 19.43
C GLY A 76 -14.25 -1.83 18.35
N LYS A 77 -13.47 -1.62 17.32
CA LYS A 77 -13.81 -0.67 16.25
C LYS A 77 -13.84 -1.38 14.90
N THR A 78 -14.88 -2.17 14.69
CA THR A 78 -14.99 -3.00 13.50
C THR A 78 -15.98 -2.47 12.47
N GLY A 79 -16.54 -1.29 12.68
CA GLY A 79 -17.54 -0.73 11.77
C GLY A 79 -17.14 0.62 11.22
N GLY A 80 -18.03 1.20 10.46
CA GLY A 80 -17.79 2.49 9.84
C GLY A 80 -16.73 2.41 8.77
N ASN A 81 -15.82 3.36 8.77
CA ASN A 81 -14.68 3.34 7.85
C ASN A 81 -13.68 2.32 8.37
N VAL A 82 -13.63 1.17 7.74
CA VAL A 82 -12.74 0.09 8.19
C VAL A 82 -11.32 0.26 7.68
N ALA A 83 -11.17 0.95 6.56
CA ALA A 83 -9.86 1.17 5.97
C ALA A 83 -9.93 2.36 5.04
N TYR A 84 -8.76 2.81 4.62
CA TYR A 84 -8.68 3.80 3.54
C TYR A 84 -7.88 3.18 2.40
N HIS A 85 -8.29 3.48 1.20
CA HIS A 85 -7.58 3.07 0.01
C HIS A 85 -6.99 4.35 -0.60
N ALA A 86 -5.69 4.38 -0.70
CA ALA A 86 -5.01 5.52 -1.31
C ALA A 86 -4.25 5.05 -2.52
N TYR A 87 -3.92 5.98 -3.39
CA TYR A 87 -3.27 5.63 -4.63
C TYR A 87 -2.36 6.78 -5.06
N GLN A 88 -1.21 6.41 -5.59
CA GLN A 88 -0.19 7.36 -6.01
C GLN A 88 0.31 6.88 -7.37
N SER A 89 0.23 7.75 -8.36
CA SER A 89 0.51 7.38 -9.74
C SER A 89 1.58 8.30 -10.32
N PHE A 90 2.42 7.74 -11.17
CA PHE A 90 3.50 8.46 -11.81
C PHE A 90 3.32 8.41 -13.32
N LYS A 91 3.86 9.42 -14.00
CA LYS A 91 3.84 9.43 -15.46
C LYS A 91 4.75 8.33 -15.97
N THR A 92 4.44 7.85 -17.17
CA THR A 92 5.27 6.87 -17.85
C THR A 92 6.70 7.39 -17.93
N GLY A 93 7.64 6.57 -17.47
CA GLY A 93 9.04 6.93 -17.52
C GLY A 93 9.53 7.86 -16.43
N GLU A 94 8.65 8.32 -15.56
CA GLU A 94 9.04 9.24 -14.48
C GLU A 94 9.87 8.54 -13.42
N VAL A 95 9.55 7.29 -13.13
CA VAL A 95 10.26 6.50 -12.12
C VAL A 95 10.43 5.09 -12.65
N SER A 96 11.42 4.38 -12.12
CA SER A 96 11.57 2.95 -12.36
C SER A 96 10.61 2.19 -11.44
N ALA A 97 10.46 0.90 -11.68
CA ALA A 97 9.60 0.06 -10.85
C ALA A 97 10.07 0.07 -9.39
N ALA A 98 11.37 -0.09 -9.18
CA ALA A 98 11.92 -0.09 -7.84
C ALA A 98 11.71 1.26 -7.16
N GLU A 99 11.94 2.33 -7.89
CA GLU A 99 11.74 3.68 -7.34
C GLU A 99 10.28 3.89 -6.97
N CYS A 100 9.38 3.44 -7.81
CA CYS A 100 7.96 3.58 -7.53
C CYS A 100 7.60 2.90 -6.21
N HIS A 101 8.06 1.68 -6.01
CA HIS A 101 7.78 0.95 -4.79
C HIS A 101 8.43 1.60 -3.57
N GLN A 102 9.68 2.03 -3.71
CA GLN A 102 10.38 2.67 -2.61
C GLN A 102 9.72 3.99 -2.21
N ILE A 103 9.29 4.76 -3.19
CA ILE A 103 8.57 6.01 -2.90
C ILE A 103 7.27 5.71 -2.19
N GLY A 104 6.58 4.63 -2.61
CA GLY A 104 5.35 4.22 -1.94
C GLY A 104 5.59 3.88 -0.48
N LEU A 105 6.64 3.11 -0.20
CA LEU A 105 6.96 2.75 1.18
C LEU A 105 7.28 3.97 2.01
N GLU A 106 8.08 4.88 1.45
CA GLU A 106 8.45 6.08 2.17
C GLU A 106 7.23 6.95 2.45
N THR A 107 6.35 7.07 1.46
CA THR A 107 5.10 7.81 1.62
C THR A 107 4.26 7.24 2.75
N ALA A 108 4.10 5.91 2.75
CA ALA A 108 3.30 5.25 3.78
C ALA A 108 3.90 5.45 5.16
N ARG A 109 5.22 5.33 5.28
CA ARG A 109 5.88 5.51 6.56
C ARG A 109 5.68 6.92 7.10
N ARG A 110 5.83 7.91 6.24
CA ARG A 110 5.73 9.30 6.67
C ARG A 110 4.32 9.71 7.02
N LEU A 111 3.34 9.23 6.26
CA LEU A 111 1.96 9.63 6.49
C LEU A 111 1.30 8.86 7.62
N TRP A 112 1.57 7.58 7.73
CA TRP A 112 0.82 6.71 8.63
C TRP A 112 1.67 5.83 9.53
N GLY A 113 2.96 5.77 9.31
CA GLY A 113 3.81 4.78 9.95
C GLY A 113 3.93 4.86 11.46
N ASP A 114 3.56 5.99 12.06
CA ASP A 114 3.67 6.13 13.51
C ASP A 114 2.65 5.29 14.27
N ASN A 115 1.48 5.05 13.68
CA ASN A 115 0.41 4.41 14.41
C ASN A 115 -0.46 3.45 13.59
N TYR A 116 -0.35 3.47 12.27
CA TYR A 116 -1.27 2.71 11.43
C TYR A 116 -0.58 1.65 10.61
N GLN A 117 -1.30 0.55 10.39
CA GLN A 117 -0.82 -0.54 9.55
C GLN A 117 -1.17 -0.23 8.10
N VAL A 118 -0.22 -0.39 7.20
CA VAL A 118 -0.41 -0.07 5.79
C VAL A 118 0.13 -1.19 4.93
N LEU A 119 -0.66 -1.57 3.94
CA LEU A 119 -0.18 -2.45 2.88
C LEU A 119 0.11 -1.59 1.67
N VAL A 120 1.28 -1.76 1.08
CA VAL A 120 1.70 -1.02 -0.11
C VAL A 120 1.85 -2.02 -1.25
N ALA A 121 1.07 -1.84 -2.30
CA ALA A 121 1.14 -2.71 -3.48
C ALA A 121 1.40 -1.86 -4.70
N THR A 122 2.44 -2.19 -5.45
CA THR A 122 2.80 -1.46 -6.66
C THR A 122 2.36 -2.25 -7.87
N HIS A 123 1.62 -1.58 -8.75
CA HIS A 123 1.10 -2.19 -9.96
C HIS A 123 1.96 -1.80 -11.15
N PHE A 124 2.37 -2.80 -11.92
CA PHE A 124 3.24 -2.60 -13.08
C PHE A 124 2.59 -3.03 -14.38
N ASN A 125 1.35 -3.46 -14.34
CA ASN A 125 0.74 -4.07 -15.52
C ASN A 125 0.24 -3.05 -16.53
N THR A 126 0.49 -1.78 -16.28
CA THR A 126 0.12 -0.73 -17.22
C THR A 126 1.38 0.07 -17.53
N GLY A 127 1.30 0.94 -18.50
CA GLY A 127 2.43 1.79 -18.84
C GLY A 127 2.78 2.80 -17.77
N THR A 128 1.88 3.01 -16.83
CA THR A 128 2.06 3.95 -15.73
C THR A 128 2.18 3.15 -14.44
N TYR A 129 3.26 3.36 -13.73
CA TYR A 129 3.42 2.67 -12.45
C TYR A 129 2.66 3.41 -11.39
N HIS A 130 2.07 2.65 -10.47
CA HIS A 130 1.32 3.30 -9.38
C HIS A 130 1.29 2.41 -8.17
N ASN A 131 1.18 3.06 -7.02
CA ASN A 131 1.09 2.39 -5.73
C ASN A 131 -0.33 2.46 -5.23
N HIS A 132 -0.77 1.36 -4.65
CA HIS A 132 -2.02 1.32 -3.88
C HIS A 132 -1.65 1.14 -2.43
N PHE A 133 -2.34 1.87 -1.56
CA PHE A 133 -2.15 1.76 -0.13
C PHE A 133 -3.46 1.34 0.51
N VAL A 134 -3.39 0.36 1.38
CA VAL A 134 -4.53 0.01 2.22
C VAL A 134 -4.14 0.37 3.65
N VAL A 135 -4.81 1.35 4.21
CA VAL A 135 -4.48 1.87 5.53
C VAL A 135 -5.55 1.44 6.51
N ASN A 136 -5.16 0.74 7.56
CA ASN A 136 -6.11 0.37 8.60
C ASN A 136 -6.63 1.65 9.24
N SER A 137 -7.95 1.74 9.40
CA SER A 137 -8.54 2.93 9.98
C SER A 137 -8.33 3.04 11.48
N VAL A 138 -7.90 1.95 12.13
CA VAL A 138 -7.72 1.92 13.58
C VAL A 138 -6.24 1.86 13.89
N GLY A 139 -5.77 2.79 14.70
CA GLY A 139 -4.37 2.84 15.10
C GLY A 139 -3.99 1.64 15.95
N MET A 140 -2.83 1.10 15.69
CA MET A 140 -2.43 -0.15 16.36
C MET A 140 -1.96 0.08 17.80
N TRP A 141 -1.53 1.28 18.13
CA TRP A 141 -1.04 1.57 19.46
C TRP A 141 -2.14 2.05 20.40
N ASP A 142 -2.98 2.95 19.94
CA ASP A 142 -3.97 3.60 20.79
C ASP A 142 -5.41 3.37 20.36
N GLY A 143 -5.62 2.69 19.26
CA GLY A 143 -6.96 2.42 18.76
C GLY A 143 -7.67 3.63 18.18
N LYS A 144 -6.97 4.73 17.98
CA LYS A 144 -7.60 5.93 17.48
C LYS A 144 -7.93 5.79 16.00
N LYS A 145 -9.15 6.18 15.64
CA LYS A 145 -9.56 6.13 14.24
C LYS A 145 -8.89 7.23 13.44
N LEU A 146 -8.41 6.84 12.27
CA LEU A 146 -7.83 7.80 11.35
C LEU A 146 -8.93 8.71 10.84
N GLU A 147 -8.72 10.00 10.95
CA GLU A 147 -9.75 10.96 10.62
C GLU A 147 -9.82 11.25 9.15
N ASN A 148 -11.02 11.43 8.68
CA ASN A 148 -11.37 11.85 7.33
C ASN A 148 -10.20 12.07 6.36
N GLN A 149 -9.79 11.01 5.72
CA GLN A 149 -8.72 11.06 4.74
C GLN A 149 -9.25 11.15 3.32
N THR A 150 -10.56 11.29 3.16
CA THR A 150 -11.17 11.30 1.84
C THR A 150 -10.94 12.62 1.14
N TYR A 151 -10.35 12.57 -0.03
CA TYR A 151 -10.19 13.76 -0.85
C TYR A 151 -9.76 13.36 -2.26
N SER A 152 -9.93 14.27 -3.19
CA SER A 152 -9.34 14.10 -4.50
C SER A 152 -8.29 15.20 -4.62
N GLY A 153 -7.11 14.81 -4.84
CA GLY A 153 -5.92 15.64 -4.79
C GLY A 153 -6.05 17.14 -4.73
N LYS A 154 -6.85 17.68 -5.60
CA LYS A 154 -6.79 19.10 -5.74
C LYS A 154 -7.35 19.89 -4.57
N HIS A 155 -8.26 19.38 -3.81
CA HIS A 155 -8.71 20.20 -2.71
C HIS A 155 -8.10 19.82 -1.41
N ARG A 156 -7.09 19.02 -1.45
CA ARG A 156 -6.39 18.73 -0.27
C ARG A 156 -5.51 19.87 0.01
N ARG A 157 -5.71 20.50 1.02
CA ARG A 157 -4.91 21.62 1.23
C ARG A 157 -4.68 21.81 2.68
N GLY A 158 -3.81 22.68 3.04
CA GLY A 158 -3.52 22.95 4.39
C GLY A 158 -2.96 21.77 5.12
N VAL A 159 -2.48 20.87 4.40
CA VAL A 159 -2.01 19.66 5.02
C VAL A 159 -0.61 19.39 4.62
#